data_520aa6cc02fe0bcccce66c7ed094f881
#
_entry.id   520aa6cc02fe0bcccce66c7ed094f881
#
_cell.length_a   1.000
_cell.length_b   1.000
_cell.length_c   1.000
_cell.angle_alpha   90.00
_cell.angle_beta   90.00
_cell.angle_gamma   90.00
#
_symmetry.space_group_name_H-M   'P 1'
#
loop_
_entity.id
_entity.type
_entity.pdbx_description
1 polymer ?
#
loop_
_entity_poly.entity_id
_entity_poly.type
_entity_poly.pdbx_seq_one_letter_code
_entity_poly.pdbx_strand_id
1 'polypeptide(L)'
;MMEGIVKTFDIGDGRMISIETGKLAKQADGACVVKMGNTMLLATVVAAKDAKENVDFMPLSVEYREKYAASGRFPGGFFKREARPSDNEILISRLIDRALRPLFPDNYHAEVQVIVTLISSDETILPDALACLAASSALAVSDIPFNGPVSEVRVARVGGTYVVNPEISQLETADIDIIVAATEANIMMVEGEMKEVSEQAMVDAIEFAHKHIKLACKAQLELAGMIEKSSPKREYCHEKNDEELKASVFNFCYDKIYKVAMSGSGKKERTEAFAAIKQEFTETLDPDFAAENAPLIGRYYHDVEKKAMRDMILNDKRRLDGRKLDEIRPIWSEVDYLPTAHGSAIFTRGETQSLTTVTLGSKLDTQDIDGVVIQGEQDFLLHYNFPPFSTGEVKRIMGVGRREIGHGNLALRALKPMMPSKDINPYTVRVVSDILESNGSSSMATVCAGTLALLDAGVKLIKPVAGIAMGLITEGSKFSILSDILGDEDHLGDMDFKVTGTRDGITACQMDIKVDGLSAEIMAQAMEQARLGRLHILGEMAKTITEP
;
A
#
# COMPACT_ATOMS: atom_id res chain seq x y z
N MET A 1 -8.79 -0.54 42.81
CA MET A 1 -8.23 -0.97 41.52
C MET A 1 -8.34 0.17 40.54
N MET A 2 -7.33 0.39 39.72
CA MET A 2 -7.38 1.44 38.69
C MET A 2 -8.20 0.87 37.53
N GLU A 3 -9.42 1.37 37.36
CA GLU A 3 -10.32 0.93 36.30
C GLU A 3 -10.04 1.74 35.04
N GLY A 4 -9.95 1.08 33.87
CA GLY A 4 -9.88 1.73 32.57
C GLY A 4 -11.27 2.18 32.12
N ILE A 5 -11.32 3.13 31.22
CA ILE A 5 -12.57 3.50 30.52
C ILE A 5 -12.73 2.54 29.34
N VAL A 6 -13.88 1.89 29.24
CA VAL A 6 -14.14 0.84 28.24
C VAL A 6 -15.36 1.22 27.39
N LYS A 7 -15.21 1.11 26.08
CA LYS A 7 -16.30 1.14 25.12
C LYS A 7 -16.41 -0.23 24.45
N THR A 8 -17.61 -0.78 24.45
CA THR A 8 -17.91 -2.06 23.78
C THR A 8 -18.95 -1.83 22.69
N PHE A 9 -18.80 -2.50 21.56
CA PHE A 9 -19.73 -2.43 20.43
C PHE A 9 -19.81 -3.76 19.69
N ASP A 10 -20.93 -3.99 19.02
CA ASP A 10 -21.13 -5.11 18.11
C ASP A 10 -20.51 -4.74 16.75
N ILE A 11 -19.65 -5.61 16.19
CA ILE A 11 -19.07 -5.41 14.86
C ILE A 11 -20.10 -5.54 13.73
N GLY A 12 -21.32 -5.95 14.05
CA GLY A 12 -22.43 -6.09 13.11
C GLY A 12 -22.81 -7.52 12.76
N ASP A 13 -22.29 -8.50 13.49
CA ASP A 13 -22.60 -9.93 13.34
C ASP A 13 -22.87 -10.62 14.69
N GLY A 14 -23.07 -9.83 15.76
CA GLY A 14 -23.30 -10.31 17.12
C GLY A 14 -22.02 -10.50 17.94
N ARG A 15 -20.82 -10.39 17.36
CA ARG A 15 -19.57 -10.48 18.09
C ARG A 15 -19.14 -9.11 18.62
N MET A 16 -18.78 -9.09 19.90
CA MET A 16 -18.44 -7.86 20.62
C MET A 16 -16.95 -7.55 20.55
N ILE A 17 -16.64 -6.30 20.27
CA ILE A 17 -15.29 -5.73 20.38
C ILE A 17 -15.31 -4.70 21.52
N SER A 18 -14.28 -4.72 22.37
CA SER A 18 -14.08 -3.71 23.40
C SER A 18 -12.79 -2.94 23.17
N ILE A 19 -12.84 -1.62 23.45
CA ILE A 19 -11.71 -0.71 23.43
C ILE A 19 -11.56 -0.12 24.83
N GLU A 20 -10.43 -0.38 25.49
CA GLU A 20 -10.10 0.10 26.83
C GLU A 20 -8.97 1.11 26.77
N THR A 21 -9.10 2.23 27.51
CA THR A 21 -8.02 3.22 27.66
C THR A 21 -7.85 3.67 29.12
N GLY A 22 -6.75 4.37 29.43
CA GLY A 22 -6.49 4.96 30.74
C GLY A 22 -5.89 4.02 31.79
N LYS A 23 -5.76 2.70 31.53
CA LYS A 23 -5.23 1.70 32.45
C LYS A 23 -3.72 1.44 32.23
N LEU A 24 -3.31 1.22 30.98
CA LEU A 24 -1.95 0.85 30.60
C LEU A 24 -1.23 1.99 29.90
N ALA A 25 0.10 1.93 29.88
CA ALA A 25 1.00 2.80 29.08
C ALA A 25 0.75 4.31 29.26
N LYS A 26 0.57 4.79 30.46
CA LYS A 26 0.17 6.18 30.79
C LYS A 26 1.18 7.27 30.41
N GLN A 27 2.40 6.92 30.04
CA GLN A 27 3.40 7.88 29.55
C GLN A 27 3.28 8.15 28.05
N ALA A 28 2.54 7.30 27.31
CA ALA A 28 2.23 7.56 25.92
C ALA A 28 1.21 8.70 25.78
N ASP A 29 1.24 9.40 24.66
CA ASP A 29 0.23 10.42 24.33
C ASP A 29 -1.15 9.81 24.19
N GLY A 30 -1.25 8.59 23.66
CA GLY A 30 -2.45 7.78 23.65
C GLY A 30 -2.14 6.30 23.78
N ALA A 31 -3.00 5.55 24.46
CA ALA A 31 -2.88 4.10 24.61
C ALA A 31 -4.25 3.45 24.71
N CYS A 32 -4.47 2.38 23.94
CA CYS A 32 -5.69 1.60 23.96
C CYS A 32 -5.40 0.10 23.92
N VAL A 33 -6.27 -0.69 24.56
CA VAL A 33 -6.35 -2.14 24.38
C VAL A 33 -7.62 -2.47 23.62
N VAL A 34 -7.49 -3.11 22.47
CA VAL A 34 -8.62 -3.66 21.70
C VAL A 34 -8.71 -5.14 21.97
N LYS A 35 -9.92 -5.63 22.20
CA LYS A 35 -10.18 -7.04 22.50
C LYS A 35 -11.38 -7.54 21.70
N MET A 36 -11.22 -8.71 21.07
CA MET A 36 -12.28 -9.50 20.46
C MET A 36 -12.06 -10.98 20.82
N GLY A 37 -13.00 -11.61 21.49
CA GLY A 37 -12.76 -12.94 22.07
C GLY A 37 -11.61 -12.89 23.09
N ASN A 38 -10.60 -13.73 22.91
CA ASN A 38 -9.36 -13.71 23.70
C ASN A 38 -8.20 -13.03 22.97
N THR A 39 -8.39 -12.59 21.72
CA THR A 39 -7.38 -11.80 20.99
C THR A 39 -7.36 -10.38 21.52
N MET A 40 -6.19 -9.90 21.96
CA MET A 40 -5.98 -8.58 22.56
C MET A 40 -4.76 -7.90 21.97
N LEU A 41 -4.92 -6.65 21.59
CA LEU A 41 -3.88 -5.78 21.05
C LEU A 41 -3.73 -4.54 21.93
N LEU A 42 -2.50 -4.25 22.35
CA LEU A 42 -2.13 -2.97 22.97
C LEU A 42 -1.54 -2.06 21.91
N ALA A 43 -2.16 -0.91 21.69
CA ALA A 43 -1.63 0.15 20.84
C ALA A 43 -1.20 1.34 21.69
N THR A 44 -0.08 1.93 21.34
CA THR A 44 0.45 3.18 21.93
C THR A 44 0.84 4.15 20.83
N VAL A 45 0.64 5.43 21.07
CA VAL A 45 1.10 6.50 20.20
C VAL A 45 1.83 7.58 21.00
N VAL A 46 2.95 8.03 20.45
CA VAL A 46 3.75 9.14 20.99
C VAL A 46 4.13 10.05 19.81
N ALA A 47 4.01 11.35 20.01
CA ALA A 47 4.47 12.34 19.04
C ALA A 47 5.53 13.27 19.67
N ALA A 48 6.51 13.65 18.88
CA ALA A 48 7.43 14.73 19.27
C ALA A 48 6.64 16.02 19.51
N LYS A 49 7.15 16.90 20.39
CA LYS A 49 6.47 18.17 20.70
C LYS A 49 6.50 19.13 19.52
N ASP A 50 7.63 19.16 18.81
CA ASP A 50 7.88 20.06 17.70
C ASP A 50 8.45 19.28 16.49
N ALA A 51 8.33 19.86 15.31
CA ALA A 51 8.99 19.36 14.11
C ALA A 51 10.51 19.60 14.18
N LYS A 52 11.30 18.72 13.57
CA LYS A 52 12.73 18.97 13.37
C LYS A 52 12.92 20.07 12.32
N GLU A 53 14.01 20.82 12.45
CA GLU A 53 14.36 21.84 11.46
C GLU A 53 14.51 21.23 10.05
N ASN A 54 14.02 21.93 9.03
CA ASN A 54 14.10 21.55 7.62
C ASN A 54 13.40 20.22 7.25
N VAL A 55 12.38 19.81 8.00
CA VAL A 55 11.51 18.70 7.66
C VAL A 55 10.19 19.25 7.14
N ASP A 56 9.82 18.88 5.92
CA ASP A 56 8.62 19.31 5.20
C ASP A 56 7.57 18.19 5.05
N PHE A 57 7.72 17.11 5.81
CA PHE A 57 6.79 15.99 5.88
C PHE A 57 6.69 15.47 7.32
N MET A 58 5.66 14.69 7.61
CA MET A 58 5.49 14.02 8.91
C MET A 58 6.23 12.66 8.90
N PRO A 59 7.29 12.51 9.72
CA PRO A 59 7.92 11.21 9.91
C PRO A 59 7.02 10.30 10.75
N LEU A 60 6.31 9.37 10.11
CA LEU A 60 5.48 8.36 10.77
C LEU A 60 6.23 7.03 10.83
N SER A 61 6.37 6.49 12.04
CA SER A 61 6.88 5.14 12.29
C SER A 61 5.76 4.27 12.85
N VAL A 62 5.39 3.21 12.14
CA VAL A 62 4.40 2.23 12.59
C VAL A 62 5.08 0.88 12.76
N GLU A 63 4.92 0.28 13.95
CA GLU A 63 5.43 -1.03 14.30
C GLU A 63 4.27 -1.91 14.79
N TYR A 64 4.13 -3.09 14.19
CA TYR A 64 3.29 -4.16 14.70
C TYR A 64 4.18 -5.29 15.18
N ARG A 65 3.87 -5.85 16.35
CA ARG A 65 4.66 -6.90 16.99
C ARG A 65 3.80 -8.00 17.56
N GLU A 66 4.20 -9.24 17.31
CA GLU A 66 3.61 -10.42 17.93
C GLU A 66 4.55 -10.96 19.01
N LYS A 67 4.02 -11.16 20.21
CA LYS A 67 4.75 -11.78 21.31
C LYS A 67 4.37 -13.24 21.43
N TYR A 68 5.34 -14.17 21.40
CA TYR A 68 5.07 -15.59 21.62
C TYR A 68 4.36 -15.85 22.94
N ALA A 69 4.62 -15.01 23.95
CA ALA A 69 3.91 -15.05 25.22
C ALA A 69 2.38 -14.84 25.09
N ALA A 70 1.92 -14.18 24.01
CA ALA A 70 0.49 -13.97 23.76
C ALA A 70 -0.28 -15.29 23.50
N SER A 71 0.41 -16.32 23.00
CA SER A 71 -0.10 -17.69 22.82
C SER A 71 0.49 -18.70 23.80
N GLY A 72 1.17 -18.24 24.86
CA GLY A 72 1.78 -19.14 25.86
C GLY A 72 2.97 -19.95 25.35
N ARG A 73 3.66 -19.48 24.29
CA ARG A 73 4.72 -20.20 23.60
C ARG A 73 6.09 -19.52 23.76
N PHE A 74 7.15 -20.28 23.49
CA PHE A 74 8.51 -19.76 23.36
C PHE A 74 8.88 -19.57 21.89
N PRO A 75 9.67 -18.52 21.55
CA PRO A 75 10.26 -18.40 20.22
C PRO A 75 11.13 -19.63 19.87
N GLY A 76 11.02 -20.12 18.64
CA GLY A 76 11.76 -21.31 18.18
C GLY A 76 13.28 -21.10 18.07
N GLY A 77 13.74 -19.88 17.85
CA GLY A 77 15.14 -19.54 17.66
C GLY A 77 16.04 -19.81 18.87
N PHE A 78 17.35 -19.87 18.65
CA PHE A 78 18.36 -20.20 19.69
C PHE A 78 18.28 -19.31 20.94
N PHE A 79 18.11 -17.99 20.76
CA PHE A 79 18.05 -17.03 21.87
C PHE A 79 16.73 -17.03 22.64
N LYS A 80 15.71 -17.79 22.19
CA LYS A 80 14.38 -17.81 22.81
C LYS A 80 13.79 -16.41 23.05
N ARG A 81 14.05 -15.49 22.13
CA ARG A 81 13.61 -14.11 22.15
C ARG A 81 13.21 -13.65 20.76
N GLU A 82 12.16 -12.86 20.65
CA GLU A 82 11.78 -12.16 19.42
C GLU A 82 12.95 -11.23 18.99
N ALA A 83 13.32 -11.30 17.71
CA ALA A 83 14.44 -10.54 17.17
C ALA A 83 13.95 -9.51 16.13
N ARG A 84 14.21 -9.76 14.84
CA ARG A 84 13.71 -8.92 13.77
C ARG A 84 12.22 -9.19 13.53
N PRO A 85 11.45 -8.18 13.06
CA PRO A 85 10.08 -8.44 12.63
C PRO A 85 10.04 -9.53 11.57
N SER A 86 9.04 -10.39 11.63
CA SER A 86 8.69 -11.30 10.54
C SER A 86 8.10 -10.51 9.35
N ASP A 87 8.07 -11.12 8.18
CA ASP A 87 7.43 -10.52 7.00
C ASP A 87 5.96 -10.21 7.28
N ASN A 88 5.24 -11.09 8.01
CA ASN A 88 3.86 -10.86 8.43
C ASN A 88 3.71 -9.60 9.31
N GLU A 89 4.58 -9.42 10.32
CA GLU A 89 4.57 -8.23 11.16
C GLU A 89 4.87 -6.95 10.36
N ILE A 90 5.75 -7.02 9.36
CA ILE A 90 6.05 -5.91 8.46
C ILE A 90 4.84 -5.60 7.57
N LEU A 91 4.16 -6.61 7.03
CA LEU A 91 2.98 -6.42 6.19
C LEU A 91 1.84 -5.76 6.98
N ILE A 92 1.55 -6.22 8.20
CA ILE A 92 0.54 -5.60 9.07
C ILE A 92 0.92 -4.16 9.43
N SER A 93 2.21 -3.89 9.76
CA SER A 93 2.70 -2.53 9.99
C SER A 93 2.42 -1.61 8.80
N ARG A 94 2.57 -2.12 7.57
CA ARG A 94 2.29 -1.38 6.33
C ARG A 94 0.81 -1.10 6.12
N LEU A 95 -0.08 -2.05 6.44
CA LEU A 95 -1.53 -1.84 6.38
C LEU A 95 -1.94 -0.69 7.31
N ILE A 96 -1.48 -0.71 8.55
CA ILE A 96 -1.74 0.35 9.54
C ILE A 96 -1.18 1.70 9.06
N ASP A 97 0.07 1.76 8.59
CA ASP A 97 0.71 2.99 8.11
C ASP A 97 -0.10 3.64 6.97
N ARG A 98 -0.51 2.84 5.97
CA ARG A 98 -1.26 3.29 4.81
C ARG A 98 -2.65 3.80 5.17
N ALA A 99 -3.29 3.21 6.19
CA ALA A 99 -4.59 3.65 6.69
C ALA A 99 -4.50 4.95 7.52
N LEU A 100 -3.44 5.12 8.32
CA LEU A 100 -3.30 6.27 9.22
C LEU A 100 -2.69 7.50 8.55
N ARG A 101 -1.66 7.31 7.73
CA ARG A 101 -0.84 8.39 7.16
C ARG A 101 -1.64 9.50 6.47
N PRO A 102 -2.63 9.21 5.59
CA PRO A 102 -3.40 10.23 4.89
C PRO A 102 -4.30 11.08 5.81
N LEU A 103 -4.49 10.66 7.06
CA LEU A 103 -5.38 11.33 8.01
C LEU A 103 -4.65 12.31 8.94
N PHE A 104 -3.34 12.43 8.84
CA PHE A 104 -2.62 13.51 9.51
C PHE A 104 -2.71 14.77 8.65
N PRO A 105 -2.81 15.97 9.27
CA PRO A 105 -2.77 17.22 8.51
C PRO A 105 -1.45 17.38 7.74
N ASP A 106 -1.52 17.84 6.49
CA ASP A 106 -0.33 17.99 5.63
C ASP A 106 0.74 18.91 6.22
N ASN A 107 0.31 19.92 6.99
CA ASN A 107 1.17 20.88 7.67
C ASN A 107 1.66 20.42 9.07
N TYR A 108 1.39 19.17 9.45
CA TYR A 108 1.88 18.59 10.71
C TYR A 108 3.16 17.77 10.47
N HIS A 109 4.33 18.26 10.90
CA HIS A 109 5.63 17.67 10.60
C HIS A 109 6.36 17.07 11.81
N ALA A 110 5.73 17.01 12.99
CA ALA A 110 6.33 16.35 14.15
C ALA A 110 6.39 14.82 13.93
N GLU A 111 7.48 14.21 14.41
CA GLU A 111 7.67 12.76 14.34
C GLU A 111 6.63 12.04 15.20
N VAL A 112 5.94 11.06 14.63
CA VAL A 112 4.93 10.23 15.29
C VAL A 112 5.33 8.76 15.26
N GLN A 113 5.26 8.11 16.42
CA GLN A 113 5.49 6.67 16.55
C GLN A 113 4.23 5.97 17.06
N VAL A 114 3.79 4.97 16.31
CA VAL A 114 2.67 4.08 16.65
C VAL A 114 3.21 2.66 16.83
N ILE A 115 2.96 2.05 17.99
CA ILE A 115 3.36 0.68 18.27
C ILE A 115 2.11 -0.11 18.65
N VAL A 116 1.83 -1.18 17.90
CA VAL A 116 0.75 -2.14 18.17
C VAL A 116 1.37 -3.48 18.52
N THR A 117 1.00 -4.03 19.67
CA THR A 117 1.53 -5.30 20.17
C THR A 117 0.41 -6.29 20.43
N LEU A 118 0.50 -7.49 19.85
CA LEU A 118 -0.35 -8.62 20.20
C LEU A 118 0.06 -9.11 21.58
N ILE A 119 -0.84 -8.97 22.55
CA ILE A 119 -0.60 -9.33 23.96
C ILE A 119 -1.38 -10.57 24.44
N SER A 120 -2.39 -11.00 23.67
CA SER A 120 -3.13 -12.25 23.84
C SER A 120 -3.70 -12.72 22.52
N SER A 121 -3.70 -14.01 22.24
CA SER A 121 -4.27 -14.62 21.04
C SER A 121 -4.96 -15.93 21.36
N ASP A 122 -6.14 -16.14 20.80
CA ASP A 122 -6.88 -17.41 20.91
C ASP A 122 -6.75 -18.29 19.66
N GLU A 123 -5.92 -17.88 18.70
CA GLU A 123 -5.63 -18.59 17.43
C GLU A 123 -6.86 -18.80 16.52
N THR A 124 -7.98 -18.13 16.80
CA THR A 124 -9.21 -18.25 15.99
C THR A 124 -9.35 -17.10 15.01
N ILE A 125 -8.97 -15.88 15.40
CA ILE A 125 -9.09 -14.65 14.61
C ILE A 125 -7.72 -14.06 14.34
N LEU A 126 -7.46 -13.71 13.09
CA LEU A 126 -6.23 -13.00 12.72
C LEU A 126 -6.20 -11.61 13.38
N PRO A 127 -5.16 -11.27 14.14
CA PRO A 127 -5.08 -10.00 14.85
C PRO A 127 -4.91 -8.78 13.93
N ASP A 128 -4.50 -8.97 12.68
CA ASP A 128 -4.40 -7.91 11.68
C ASP A 128 -5.73 -7.17 11.48
N ALA A 129 -6.87 -7.89 11.52
CA ALA A 129 -8.20 -7.30 11.42
C ALA A 129 -8.54 -6.29 12.54
N LEU A 130 -7.79 -6.28 13.64
CA LEU A 130 -7.99 -5.38 14.79
C LEU A 130 -6.87 -4.37 14.97
N ALA A 131 -5.77 -4.50 14.21
CA ALA A 131 -4.53 -3.75 14.46
C ALA A 131 -4.68 -2.26 14.14
N CYS A 132 -5.32 -1.90 13.03
CA CYS A 132 -5.59 -0.52 12.69
C CYS A 132 -6.62 0.11 13.64
N LEU A 133 -7.67 -0.63 14.04
CA LEU A 133 -8.62 -0.17 15.05
C LEU A 133 -7.91 0.21 16.36
N ALA A 134 -6.96 -0.62 16.81
CA ALA A 134 -6.20 -0.35 18.03
C ALA A 134 -5.32 0.91 17.88
N ALA A 135 -4.60 1.05 16.77
CA ALA A 135 -3.76 2.20 16.47
C ALA A 135 -4.55 3.50 16.37
N SER A 136 -5.66 3.49 15.61
CA SER A 136 -6.55 4.63 15.45
C SER A 136 -7.23 5.02 16.77
N SER A 137 -7.64 4.05 17.59
CA SER A 137 -8.20 4.32 18.92
C SER A 137 -7.21 5.02 19.84
N ALA A 138 -5.92 4.63 19.81
CA ALA A 138 -4.88 5.29 20.57
C ALA A 138 -4.67 6.75 20.11
N LEU A 139 -4.75 7.04 18.80
CA LEU A 139 -4.73 8.39 18.25
C LEU A 139 -5.99 9.18 18.65
N ALA A 140 -7.15 8.57 18.58
CA ALA A 140 -8.43 9.21 18.90
C ALA A 140 -8.49 9.72 20.34
N VAL A 141 -7.95 8.96 21.31
CA VAL A 141 -7.91 9.35 22.74
C VAL A 141 -6.71 10.24 23.10
N SER A 142 -5.82 10.55 22.16
CA SER A 142 -4.68 11.47 22.34
C SER A 142 -5.04 12.90 21.93
N ASP A 143 -4.17 13.85 22.25
CA ASP A 143 -4.23 15.22 21.76
C ASP A 143 -3.50 15.44 20.42
N ILE A 144 -2.92 14.39 19.82
CA ILE A 144 -2.22 14.46 18.54
C ILE A 144 -3.19 14.87 17.43
N PRO A 145 -2.84 15.83 16.53
CA PRO A 145 -3.64 16.20 15.37
C PRO A 145 -3.85 15.00 14.44
N PHE A 146 -5.12 14.61 14.26
CA PHE A 146 -5.49 13.44 13.47
C PHE A 146 -6.93 13.58 13.00
N ASN A 147 -7.18 13.49 11.69
CA ASN A 147 -8.48 13.66 11.02
C ASN A 147 -9.28 12.34 10.93
N GLY A 148 -8.92 11.34 11.74
CA GLY A 148 -9.69 10.12 11.88
C GLY A 148 -10.92 10.28 12.77
N PRO A 149 -11.52 9.18 13.22
CA PRO A 149 -10.91 7.85 13.27
C PRO A 149 -11.00 7.07 11.96
N VAL A 150 -10.15 6.07 11.85
CA VAL A 150 -10.16 5.03 10.82
C VAL A 150 -10.26 3.67 11.48
N SER A 151 -10.78 2.69 10.79
CA SER A 151 -10.69 1.28 11.18
C SER A 151 -10.45 0.43 9.96
N GLU A 152 -10.00 -0.79 10.18
CA GLU A 152 -9.96 -1.81 9.15
C GLU A 152 -10.74 -3.05 9.60
N VAL A 153 -11.22 -3.79 8.63
CA VAL A 153 -11.80 -5.12 8.83
C VAL A 153 -11.27 -6.06 7.75
N ARG A 154 -11.15 -7.33 8.10
CA ARG A 154 -10.96 -8.40 7.13
C ARG A 154 -12.30 -8.86 6.60
N VAL A 155 -12.44 -9.05 5.30
CA VAL A 155 -13.64 -9.60 4.68
C VAL A 155 -13.27 -10.81 3.88
N ALA A 156 -13.93 -11.92 4.16
CA ALA A 156 -13.88 -13.12 3.33
C ALA A 156 -15.23 -13.37 2.65
N ARG A 157 -15.21 -14.02 1.49
CA ARG A 157 -16.42 -14.61 0.89
C ARG A 157 -16.30 -16.13 0.92
N VAL A 158 -17.21 -16.77 1.66
CA VAL A 158 -17.24 -18.22 1.88
C VAL A 158 -18.56 -18.76 1.38
N GLY A 159 -18.55 -19.65 0.40
CA GLY A 159 -19.78 -20.20 -0.17
C GLY A 159 -20.72 -19.12 -0.75
N GLY A 160 -20.17 -18.02 -1.26
CA GLY A 160 -20.93 -16.89 -1.79
C GLY A 160 -21.42 -15.87 -0.75
N THR A 161 -21.15 -16.09 0.55
CA THR A 161 -21.58 -15.20 1.64
C THR A 161 -20.38 -14.40 2.17
N TYR A 162 -20.53 -13.09 2.34
CA TYR A 162 -19.52 -12.22 2.93
C TYR A 162 -19.51 -12.36 4.45
N VAL A 163 -18.33 -12.47 5.03
CA VAL A 163 -18.07 -12.58 6.48
C VAL A 163 -17.07 -11.51 6.88
N VAL A 164 -17.38 -10.73 7.93
CA VAL A 164 -16.46 -9.76 8.52
C VAL A 164 -15.58 -10.44 9.56
N ASN A 165 -14.30 -10.11 9.61
CA ASN A 165 -13.31 -10.69 10.53
C ASN A 165 -13.50 -12.22 10.68
N PRO A 166 -13.32 -12.97 9.57
CA PRO A 166 -13.56 -14.41 9.55
C PRO A 166 -12.63 -15.15 10.50
N GLU A 167 -13.06 -16.32 10.95
CA GLU A 167 -12.17 -17.26 11.60
C GLU A 167 -11.14 -17.82 10.61
N ILE A 168 -9.96 -18.18 11.11
CA ILE A 168 -8.86 -18.71 10.26
C ILE A 168 -9.33 -19.92 9.44
N SER A 169 -10.13 -20.80 10.01
CA SER A 169 -10.71 -21.97 9.34
C SER A 169 -11.61 -21.61 8.13
N GLN A 170 -12.26 -20.45 8.16
CA GLN A 170 -13.12 -19.99 7.07
C GLN A 170 -12.30 -19.47 5.88
N LEU A 171 -11.09 -18.95 6.12
CA LEU A 171 -10.19 -18.43 5.07
C LEU A 171 -9.71 -19.53 4.11
N GLU A 172 -9.59 -20.78 4.55
CA GLU A 172 -9.15 -21.90 3.71
C GLU A 172 -10.07 -22.12 2.50
N THR A 173 -11.37 -21.91 2.67
CA THR A 173 -12.38 -22.10 1.63
C THR A 173 -12.86 -20.82 0.98
N ALA A 174 -12.38 -19.67 1.44
CA ALA A 174 -12.74 -18.37 0.89
C ALA A 174 -12.25 -18.20 -0.56
N ASP A 175 -13.04 -17.53 -1.37
CA ASP A 175 -12.67 -17.09 -2.72
C ASP A 175 -12.36 -15.59 -2.78
N ILE A 176 -12.67 -14.84 -1.72
CA ILE A 176 -12.22 -13.47 -1.45
C ILE A 176 -11.65 -13.45 -0.05
N ASP A 177 -10.48 -12.85 0.11
CA ASP A 177 -9.83 -12.54 1.38
C ASP A 177 -9.14 -11.19 1.26
N ILE A 178 -9.81 -10.13 1.73
CA ILE A 178 -9.34 -8.76 1.63
C ILE A 178 -9.38 -8.05 2.98
N ILE A 179 -8.44 -7.12 3.17
CA ILE A 179 -8.48 -6.12 4.24
C ILE A 179 -8.89 -4.78 3.63
N VAL A 180 -9.85 -4.13 4.26
CA VAL A 180 -10.34 -2.81 3.89
C VAL A 180 -10.18 -1.88 5.07
N ALA A 181 -9.55 -0.74 4.86
CA ALA A 181 -9.50 0.36 5.83
C ALA A 181 -10.34 1.54 5.33
N ALA A 182 -11.12 2.14 6.23
CA ALA A 182 -11.98 3.27 5.92
C ALA A 182 -12.20 4.17 7.14
N THR A 183 -12.51 5.43 6.88
CA THR A 183 -13.17 6.31 7.83
C THR A 183 -14.70 6.07 7.82
N GLU A 184 -15.47 6.83 8.57
CA GLU A 184 -16.92 6.78 8.46
C GLU A 184 -17.40 7.15 7.04
N ALA A 185 -16.73 8.10 6.39
CA ALA A 185 -17.12 8.63 5.09
C ALA A 185 -16.45 7.91 3.90
N ASN A 186 -15.16 7.58 4.00
CA ASN A 186 -14.32 7.26 2.84
C ASN A 186 -13.54 5.96 3.00
N ILE A 187 -13.48 5.18 1.92
CA ILE A 187 -12.51 4.07 1.80
C ILE A 187 -11.11 4.66 1.64
N MET A 188 -10.14 4.13 2.41
CA MET A 188 -8.76 4.61 2.42
C MET A 188 -7.79 3.61 1.78
N MET A 189 -7.99 2.32 2.04
CA MET A 189 -7.08 1.28 1.59
C MET A 189 -7.82 -0.04 1.41
N VAL A 190 -7.45 -0.77 0.36
CA VAL A 190 -7.89 -2.17 0.14
C VAL A 190 -6.67 -2.99 -0.24
N GLU A 191 -6.52 -4.17 0.35
CA GLU A 191 -5.48 -5.12 -0.05
C GLU A 191 -5.94 -6.55 0.20
N GLY A 192 -5.67 -7.47 -0.75
CA GLY A 192 -5.94 -8.88 -0.52
C GLY A 192 -5.80 -9.76 -1.74
N GLU A 193 -6.19 -11.03 -1.56
CA GLU A 193 -6.16 -12.08 -2.57
C GLU A 193 -7.54 -12.62 -2.88
N MET A 194 -7.70 -13.14 -4.09
CA MET A 194 -8.96 -13.64 -4.60
C MET A 194 -8.73 -14.82 -5.55
N LYS A 195 -9.77 -15.66 -5.71
CA LYS A 195 -9.74 -16.82 -6.62
C LYS A 195 -10.57 -16.51 -7.87
N GLU A 196 -10.02 -15.72 -8.80
CA GLU A 196 -10.67 -15.33 -10.06
C GLU A 196 -12.09 -14.74 -9.90
N VAL A 197 -12.23 -13.77 -9.02
CA VAL A 197 -13.53 -13.10 -8.81
C VAL A 197 -13.75 -11.97 -9.80
N SER A 198 -15.02 -11.63 -10.03
CA SER A 198 -15.38 -10.49 -10.88
C SER A 198 -15.07 -9.16 -10.18
N GLU A 199 -14.90 -8.11 -10.96
CA GLU A 199 -14.72 -6.75 -10.51
C GLU A 199 -15.89 -6.29 -9.62
N GLN A 200 -17.13 -6.68 -9.95
CA GLN A 200 -18.30 -6.36 -9.13
C GLN A 200 -18.27 -7.03 -7.77
N ALA A 201 -17.87 -8.31 -7.69
CA ALA A 201 -17.76 -9.00 -6.40
C ALA A 201 -16.72 -8.34 -5.47
N MET A 202 -15.65 -7.77 -6.02
CA MET A 202 -14.69 -6.99 -5.25
C MET A 202 -15.30 -5.69 -4.73
N VAL A 203 -16.05 -4.95 -5.55
CA VAL A 203 -16.75 -3.73 -5.12
C VAL A 203 -17.77 -4.05 -4.03
N ASP A 204 -18.56 -5.10 -4.18
CA ASP A 204 -19.53 -5.54 -3.17
C ASP A 204 -18.86 -5.89 -1.83
N ALA A 205 -17.68 -6.54 -1.88
CA ALA A 205 -16.90 -6.85 -0.67
C ALA A 205 -16.40 -5.59 0.05
N ILE A 206 -15.96 -4.57 -0.70
CA ILE A 206 -15.52 -3.28 -0.16
C ILE A 206 -16.71 -2.55 0.50
N GLU A 207 -17.85 -2.52 -0.15
CA GLU A 207 -19.08 -1.91 0.40
C GLU A 207 -19.55 -2.64 1.66
N PHE A 208 -19.47 -3.97 1.66
CA PHE A 208 -19.76 -4.77 2.85
C PHE A 208 -18.83 -4.41 4.01
N ALA A 209 -17.53 -4.34 3.77
CA ALA A 209 -16.54 -3.95 4.77
C ALA A 209 -16.85 -2.57 5.38
N HIS A 210 -17.18 -1.57 4.53
CA HIS A 210 -17.42 -0.20 4.96
C HIS A 210 -18.58 -0.09 5.96
N LYS A 211 -19.65 -0.91 5.80
CA LYS A 211 -20.77 -0.95 6.75
C LYS A 211 -20.32 -1.31 8.16
N HIS A 212 -19.42 -2.28 8.30
CA HIS A 212 -18.88 -2.73 9.59
C HIS A 212 -17.84 -1.74 10.15
N ILE A 213 -17.00 -1.14 9.29
CA ILE A 213 -16.03 -0.12 9.70
C ILE A 213 -16.70 1.09 10.33
N LYS A 214 -17.84 1.55 9.81
CA LYS A 214 -18.60 2.67 10.39
C LYS A 214 -18.97 2.45 11.85
N LEU A 215 -19.29 1.21 12.24
CA LEU A 215 -19.59 0.85 13.64
C LEU A 215 -18.35 1.03 14.53
N ALA A 216 -17.20 0.61 14.03
CA ALA A 216 -15.93 0.75 14.73
C ALA A 216 -15.48 2.23 14.84
N CYS A 217 -15.66 3.03 13.79
CA CYS A 217 -15.36 4.47 13.83
C CYS A 217 -16.25 5.20 14.85
N LYS A 218 -17.54 4.91 14.86
CA LYS A 218 -18.48 5.47 15.84
C LYS A 218 -18.08 5.13 17.27
N ALA A 219 -17.70 3.87 17.56
CA ALA A 219 -17.27 3.45 18.88
C ALA A 219 -16.00 4.18 19.35
N GLN A 220 -15.06 4.45 18.45
CA GLN A 220 -13.85 5.24 18.74
C GLN A 220 -14.18 6.69 19.09
N LEU A 221 -15.09 7.34 18.35
CA LEU A 221 -15.55 8.72 18.64
C LEU A 221 -16.26 8.80 19.99
N GLU A 222 -17.12 7.83 20.29
CA GLU A 222 -17.80 7.75 21.58
C GLU A 222 -16.82 7.57 22.75
N LEU A 223 -15.79 6.73 22.58
CA LEU A 223 -14.72 6.56 23.57
C LEU A 223 -13.91 7.85 23.74
N ALA A 224 -13.49 8.48 22.64
CA ALA A 224 -12.74 9.73 22.65
C ALA A 224 -13.52 10.83 23.39
N GLY A 225 -14.82 10.93 23.20
CA GLY A 225 -15.71 11.88 23.90
C GLY A 225 -15.76 11.69 25.43
N MET A 226 -15.32 10.54 25.97
CA MET A 226 -15.20 10.28 27.40
C MET A 226 -13.83 10.67 27.97
N ILE A 227 -12.88 11.10 27.11
CA ILE A 227 -11.49 11.38 27.49
C ILE A 227 -11.21 12.87 27.31
N GLU A 228 -11.04 13.59 28.40
CA GLU A 228 -10.79 15.04 28.39
C GLU A 228 -9.57 15.43 27.52
N LYS A 229 -8.52 14.64 27.54
CA LYS A 229 -7.29 14.85 26.77
C LYS A 229 -7.49 14.76 25.24
N SER A 230 -8.54 14.13 24.76
CA SER A 230 -8.78 13.91 23.34
C SER A 230 -9.16 15.18 22.57
N SER A 231 -9.66 16.20 23.27
CA SER A 231 -10.12 17.47 22.70
C SER A 231 -9.92 18.62 23.72
N PRO A 232 -9.37 19.78 23.28
CA PRO A 232 -8.92 20.04 21.90
C PRO A 232 -7.65 19.28 21.54
N LYS A 233 -7.40 19.09 20.24
CA LYS A 233 -6.11 18.62 19.76
C LYS A 233 -5.06 19.70 20.01
N ARG A 234 -3.77 19.26 20.18
CA ARG A 234 -2.65 20.19 20.44
C ARG A 234 -2.48 21.19 19.31
N GLU A 235 -2.18 22.44 19.69
CA GLU A 235 -1.81 23.47 18.73
C GLU A 235 -0.39 23.25 18.21
N TYR A 236 -0.15 23.59 16.96
CA TYR A 236 1.17 23.50 16.32
C TYR A 236 1.30 24.55 15.19
N CYS A 237 2.54 24.90 14.88
CA CYS A 237 2.86 25.76 13.75
C CYS A 237 4.19 25.27 13.14
N HIS A 238 4.11 24.31 12.22
CA HIS A 238 5.29 23.68 11.60
C HIS A 238 5.63 24.25 10.23
N GLU A 239 4.78 25.11 9.69
CA GLU A 239 5.02 25.76 8.40
C GLU A 239 5.01 27.26 8.52
N LYS A 240 5.98 27.88 7.84
CA LYS A 240 5.93 29.29 7.50
C LYS A 240 5.37 29.43 6.08
N ASN A 241 4.53 30.43 5.86
CA ASN A 241 3.96 30.73 4.55
C ASN A 241 4.28 32.16 4.17
N ASP A 242 4.58 32.37 2.88
CA ASP A 242 4.77 33.66 2.23
C ASP A 242 3.88 33.68 0.97
N GLU A 243 2.74 34.35 1.07
CA GLU A 243 1.75 34.37 -0.01
C GLU A 243 2.22 35.19 -1.22
N GLU A 244 3.08 36.21 -1.02
CA GLU A 244 3.65 37.00 -2.12
C GLU A 244 4.66 36.17 -2.91
N LEU A 245 5.55 35.47 -2.23
CA LEU A 245 6.49 34.55 -2.84
C LEU A 245 5.76 33.40 -3.55
N LYS A 246 4.73 32.82 -2.93
CA LYS A 246 3.91 31.76 -3.53
C LYS A 246 3.26 32.21 -4.83
N ALA A 247 2.64 33.39 -4.84
CA ALA A 247 2.06 33.96 -6.05
C ALA A 247 3.12 34.25 -7.13
N SER A 248 4.29 34.73 -6.74
CA SER A 248 5.41 35.00 -7.65
C SER A 248 5.91 33.71 -8.33
N VAL A 249 6.11 32.62 -7.55
CA VAL A 249 6.49 31.31 -8.08
C VAL A 249 5.43 30.80 -9.06
N PHE A 250 4.15 30.88 -8.69
CA PHE A 250 3.06 30.43 -9.54
C PHE A 250 3.04 31.17 -10.87
N ASN A 251 3.00 32.50 -10.83
CA ASN A 251 2.89 33.33 -12.03
C ASN A 251 4.08 33.19 -13.00
N PHE A 252 5.27 32.93 -12.48
CA PHE A 252 6.46 32.76 -13.30
C PHE A 252 6.58 31.35 -13.90
N CYS A 253 6.26 30.31 -13.11
CA CYS A 253 6.60 28.93 -13.45
C CYS A 253 5.46 28.16 -14.13
N TYR A 254 4.18 28.44 -13.81
CA TYR A 254 3.05 27.59 -14.20
C TYR A 254 2.98 27.32 -15.72
N ASP A 255 2.96 28.36 -16.55
CA ASP A 255 2.85 28.20 -18.00
C ASP A 255 4.06 27.47 -18.62
N LYS A 256 5.25 27.67 -18.05
CA LYS A 256 6.47 27.02 -18.51
C LYS A 256 6.44 25.53 -18.18
N ILE A 257 6.05 25.20 -16.96
CA ILE A 257 5.88 23.80 -16.49
C ILE A 257 4.81 23.10 -17.32
N TYR A 258 3.66 23.76 -17.55
CA TYR A 258 2.59 23.21 -18.38
C TYR A 258 3.06 22.85 -19.79
N LYS A 259 3.86 23.71 -20.42
CA LYS A 259 4.45 23.45 -21.75
C LYS A 259 5.39 22.25 -21.73
N VAL A 260 6.23 22.12 -20.71
CA VAL A 260 7.14 20.96 -20.57
C VAL A 260 6.31 19.69 -20.33
N ALA A 261 5.29 19.72 -19.49
CA ALA A 261 4.40 18.59 -19.26
C ALA A 261 3.71 18.11 -20.54
N MET A 262 3.29 19.04 -21.40
CA MET A 262 2.67 18.76 -22.71
C MET A 262 3.64 18.23 -23.78
N SER A 263 4.96 18.33 -23.58
CA SER A 263 5.94 17.94 -24.59
C SER A 263 6.00 16.45 -24.89
N GLY A 264 5.56 15.61 -23.93
CA GLY A 264 5.65 14.15 -24.05
C GLY A 264 7.08 13.62 -23.97
N SER A 265 8.00 14.39 -23.38
CA SER A 265 9.43 14.03 -23.24
C SER A 265 9.64 12.87 -22.25
N GLY A 266 10.77 12.15 -22.40
CA GLY A 266 11.19 11.11 -21.48
C GLY A 266 11.47 11.65 -20.07
N LYS A 267 11.49 10.74 -19.07
CA LYS A 267 11.62 11.11 -17.65
C LYS A 267 12.83 12.02 -17.37
N LYS A 268 14.01 11.65 -17.86
CA LYS A 268 15.25 12.41 -17.61
C LYS A 268 15.18 13.82 -18.19
N GLU A 269 14.79 13.94 -19.45
CA GLU A 269 14.67 15.23 -20.15
C GLU A 269 13.64 16.15 -19.47
N ARG A 270 12.50 15.59 -19.05
CA ARG A 270 11.46 16.32 -18.32
C ARG A 270 11.95 16.81 -16.96
N THR A 271 12.65 15.96 -16.20
CA THR A 271 13.23 16.33 -14.91
C THR A 271 14.25 17.46 -15.05
N GLU A 272 15.13 17.40 -16.05
CA GLU A 272 16.12 18.46 -16.35
C GLU A 272 15.43 19.77 -16.75
N ALA A 273 14.37 19.70 -17.57
CA ALA A 273 13.61 20.86 -17.98
C ALA A 273 12.88 21.54 -16.81
N PHE A 274 12.27 20.77 -15.91
CA PHE A 274 11.65 21.31 -14.70
C PHE A 274 12.69 21.95 -13.77
N ALA A 275 13.83 21.30 -13.55
CA ALA A 275 14.91 21.88 -12.75
C ALA A 275 15.43 23.22 -13.34
N ALA A 276 15.53 23.32 -14.65
CA ALA A 276 15.94 24.56 -15.33
C ALA A 276 14.94 25.71 -15.11
N ILE A 277 13.63 25.44 -15.13
CA ILE A 277 12.59 26.46 -14.84
C ILE A 277 12.70 26.96 -13.39
N LYS A 278 12.93 26.05 -12.43
CA LYS A 278 13.14 26.42 -11.03
C LYS A 278 14.37 27.30 -10.86
N GLN A 279 15.46 26.94 -11.51
CA GLN A 279 16.70 27.71 -11.49
C GLN A 279 16.47 29.10 -12.11
N GLU A 280 15.84 29.21 -13.28
CA GLU A 280 15.51 30.47 -13.94
C GLU A 280 14.71 31.41 -13.03
N PHE A 281 13.70 30.86 -12.30
CA PHE A 281 12.96 31.65 -11.31
C PHE A 281 13.87 32.13 -10.19
N THR A 282 14.69 31.26 -9.62
CA THR A 282 15.57 31.58 -8.50
C THR A 282 16.57 32.69 -8.87
N GLU A 283 17.07 32.70 -10.11
CA GLU A 283 17.98 33.72 -10.63
C GLU A 283 17.32 35.11 -10.83
N THR A 284 15.98 35.20 -10.79
CA THR A 284 15.27 36.50 -10.81
C THR A 284 15.22 37.17 -9.44
N LEU A 285 15.52 36.43 -8.37
CA LEU A 285 15.49 36.93 -7.00
C LEU A 285 16.85 37.46 -6.53
N ASP A 286 16.83 38.30 -5.51
CA ASP A 286 18.08 38.66 -4.82
C ASP A 286 18.75 37.38 -4.27
N PRO A 287 20.07 37.19 -4.44
CA PRO A 287 20.76 35.97 -4.05
C PRO A 287 20.65 35.63 -2.57
N ASP A 288 20.71 36.63 -1.69
CA ASP A 288 20.60 36.40 -0.24
C ASP A 288 19.18 36.01 0.14
N PHE A 289 18.16 36.67 -0.44
CA PHE A 289 16.75 36.31 -0.26
C PHE A 289 16.45 34.91 -0.79
N ALA A 290 16.98 34.54 -1.97
CA ALA A 290 16.79 33.21 -2.56
C ALA A 290 17.42 32.11 -1.70
N ALA A 291 18.60 32.37 -1.13
CA ALA A 291 19.28 31.40 -0.23
C ALA A 291 18.50 31.19 1.08
N GLU A 292 18.02 32.27 1.71
CA GLU A 292 17.23 32.21 2.94
C GLU A 292 15.89 31.49 2.73
N ASN A 293 15.24 31.69 1.59
CA ASN A 293 13.91 31.15 1.27
C ASN A 293 13.94 29.90 0.37
N ALA A 294 15.09 29.27 0.15
CA ALA A 294 15.23 28.09 -0.71
C ALA A 294 14.25 26.93 -0.39
N PRO A 295 13.97 26.61 0.90
CA PRO A 295 12.96 25.58 1.24
C PRO A 295 11.54 25.98 0.80
N LEU A 296 11.15 27.25 1.01
CA LEU A 296 9.83 27.76 0.60
C LEU A 296 9.67 27.77 -0.91
N ILE A 297 10.70 28.25 -1.62
CA ILE A 297 10.74 28.22 -3.10
C ILE A 297 10.59 26.77 -3.59
N GLY A 298 11.29 25.84 -2.96
CA GLY A 298 11.19 24.41 -3.29
C GLY A 298 9.78 23.86 -3.14
N ARG A 299 9.11 24.14 -2.03
CA ARG A 299 7.74 23.70 -1.73
C ARG A 299 6.74 24.32 -2.71
N TYR A 300 6.74 25.64 -2.86
CA TYR A 300 5.82 26.31 -3.78
C TYR A 300 6.02 25.92 -5.24
N TYR A 301 7.28 25.71 -5.66
CA TYR A 301 7.58 25.21 -6.99
C TYR A 301 6.98 23.79 -7.20
N HIS A 302 7.14 22.90 -6.22
CA HIS A 302 6.56 21.56 -6.28
C HIS A 302 5.01 21.60 -6.37
N ASP A 303 4.36 22.51 -5.62
CA ASP A 303 2.90 22.71 -5.70
C ASP A 303 2.48 23.16 -7.11
N VAL A 304 3.25 24.04 -7.74
CA VAL A 304 3.01 24.51 -9.12
C VAL A 304 3.23 23.38 -10.13
N GLU A 305 4.28 22.56 -9.97
CA GLU A 305 4.50 21.36 -10.79
C GLU A 305 3.29 20.41 -10.70
N LYS A 306 2.89 20.07 -9.47
CA LYS A 306 1.74 19.19 -9.22
C LYS A 306 0.48 19.76 -9.88
N LYS A 307 0.18 21.04 -9.68
CA LYS A 307 -0.99 21.70 -10.26
C LYS A 307 -0.97 21.67 -11.79
N ALA A 308 0.12 22.08 -12.43
CA ALA A 308 0.24 22.16 -13.88
C ALA A 308 0.08 20.77 -14.54
N MET A 309 0.73 19.74 -13.98
CA MET A 309 0.62 18.37 -14.49
C MET A 309 -0.80 17.80 -14.32
N ARG A 310 -1.45 18.03 -13.19
CA ARG A 310 -2.84 17.60 -12.94
C ARG A 310 -3.82 18.30 -13.87
N ASP A 311 -3.69 19.60 -14.04
CA ASP A 311 -4.54 20.39 -14.95
C ASP A 311 -4.42 19.91 -16.40
N MET A 312 -3.23 19.61 -16.88
CA MET A 312 -2.98 19.04 -18.20
C MET A 312 -3.74 17.70 -18.37
N ILE A 313 -3.58 16.77 -17.43
CA ILE A 313 -4.23 15.46 -17.50
C ILE A 313 -5.75 15.60 -17.46
N LEU A 314 -6.29 16.49 -16.63
CA LEU A 314 -7.74 16.71 -16.49
C LEU A 314 -8.36 17.43 -17.69
N ASN A 315 -7.67 18.41 -18.26
CA ASN A 315 -8.21 19.29 -19.30
C ASN A 315 -7.89 18.77 -20.72
N ASP A 316 -6.64 18.41 -20.99
CA ASP A 316 -6.19 17.99 -22.32
C ASP A 316 -6.27 16.47 -22.53
N LYS A 317 -6.58 15.69 -21.46
CA LYS A 317 -6.66 14.23 -21.51
C LYS A 317 -5.40 13.58 -22.10
N ARG A 318 -4.25 14.18 -21.81
CA ARG A 318 -2.95 13.75 -22.25
C ARG A 318 -2.05 13.49 -21.06
N ARG A 319 -1.11 12.56 -21.20
CA ARG A 319 -0.20 12.13 -20.12
C ARG A 319 1.20 12.72 -20.34
N LEU A 320 2.03 12.67 -19.30
CA LEU A 320 3.37 13.22 -19.28
C LEU A 320 4.32 12.68 -20.37
N ASP A 321 4.10 11.43 -20.77
CA ASP A 321 4.83 10.76 -21.86
C ASP A 321 4.10 10.81 -23.21
N GLY A 322 3.04 11.60 -23.30
CA GLY A 322 2.25 11.81 -24.51
C GLY A 322 1.17 10.78 -24.79
N ARG A 323 1.06 9.70 -23.98
CA ARG A 323 0.01 8.68 -24.13
C ARG A 323 -1.39 9.25 -23.83
N LYS A 324 -2.41 8.52 -24.33
CA LYS A 324 -3.81 8.68 -23.89
C LYS A 324 -3.99 8.08 -22.49
N LEU A 325 -5.15 8.35 -21.86
CA LEU A 325 -5.42 7.93 -20.49
C LEU A 325 -5.45 6.41 -20.31
N ASP A 326 -5.95 5.68 -21.30
CA ASP A 326 -6.13 4.22 -21.31
C ASP A 326 -4.98 3.46 -21.99
N GLU A 327 -3.99 4.15 -22.49
CA GLU A 327 -2.89 3.58 -23.26
C GLU A 327 -1.82 2.99 -22.34
N ILE A 328 -1.35 1.78 -22.69
CA ILE A 328 -0.30 1.05 -21.97
C ILE A 328 1.01 1.23 -22.71
N ARG A 329 2.12 1.38 -21.97
CA ARG A 329 3.46 1.47 -22.55
C ARG A 329 3.80 0.22 -23.37
N PRO A 330 4.69 0.32 -24.37
CA PRO A 330 5.15 -0.83 -25.14
C PRO A 330 5.70 -1.94 -24.23
N ILE A 331 5.29 -3.17 -24.50
CA ILE A 331 5.72 -4.36 -23.77
C ILE A 331 6.66 -5.18 -24.63
N TRP A 332 7.76 -5.60 -24.03
CA TRP A 332 8.68 -6.58 -24.57
C TRP A 332 9.00 -7.61 -23.49
N SER A 333 9.05 -8.88 -23.87
CA SER A 333 9.40 -9.97 -22.96
C SER A 333 10.18 -11.08 -23.67
N GLU A 334 11.01 -11.78 -22.88
CA GLU A 334 11.85 -12.89 -23.34
C GLU A 334 11.92 -13.95 -22.24
N VAL A 335 11.95 -15.21 -22.61
CA VAL A 335 12.15 -16.36 -21.69
C VAL A 335 13.42 -17.09 -22.04
N ASP A 336 13.87 -18.04 -21.20
CA ASP A 336 15.10 -18.82 -21.39
C ASP A 336 16.38 -17.94 -21.53
N TYR A 337 16.39 -16.78 -20.85
CA TYR A 337 17.51 -15.84 -20.92
C TYR A 337 18.71 -16.29 -20.11
N LEU A 338 18.50 -16.95 -18.96
CA LEU A 338 19.57 -17.37 -18.05
C LEU A 338 19.84 -18.87 -18.18
N PRO A 339 21.02 -19.29 -18.67
CA PRO A 339 21.29 -20.67 -19.07
C PRO A 339 21.35 -21.69 -17.92
N THR A 340 21.40 -21.25 -16.66
CA THR A 340 21.50 -22.14 -15.49
C THR A 340 20.31 -22.11 -14.56
N ALA A 341 19.34 -21.19 -14.80
CA ALA A 341 18.08 -21.16 -14.07
C ALA A 341 17.16 -22.31 -14.54
N HIS A 342 16.22 -22.75 -13.69
CA HIS A 342 15.22 -23.72 -14.11
C HIS A 342 14.15 -23.08 -15.01
N GLY A 343 13.94 -21.79 -14.86
CA GLY A 343 13.20 -20.92 -15.75
C GLY A 343 13.58 -19.47 -15.50
N SER A 344 13.52 -18.64 -16.52
CA SER A 344 13.83 -17.22 -16.43
C SER A 344 13.03 -16.39 -17.42
N ALA A 345 12.69 -15.17 -17.04
CA ALA A 345 12.03 -14.23 -17.92
C ALA A 345 12.52 -12.81 -17.71
N ILE A 346 12.63 -12.07 -18.81
CA ILE A 346 12.70 -10.61 -18.80
C ILE A 346 11.33 -10.09 -19.20
N PHE A 347 10.80 -9.16 -18.44
CA PHE A 347 9.60 -8.42 -18.80
C PHE A 347 9.88 -6.93 -18.72
N THR A 348 9.62 -6.24 -19.83
CA THR A 348 9.82 -4.79 -19.94
C THR A 348 8.51 -4.13 -20.34
N ARG A 349 8.15 -3.06 -19.65
CA ARG A 349 7.00 -2.19 -19.95
C ARG A 349 7.47 -0.75 -19.91
N GLY A 350 7.75 -0.18 -21.10
CA GLY A 350 8.42 1.11 -21.20
C GLY A 350 9.73 1.13 -20.39
N GLU A 351 9.86 2.05 -19.46
CA GLU A 351 11.02 2.24 -18.56
C GLU A 351 10.88 1.45 -17.25
N THR A 352 10.26 0.28 -17.28
CA THR A 352 10.16 -0.62 -16.11
C THR A 352 10.49 -2.04 -16.54
N GLN A 353 11.54 -2.64 -15.96
CA GLN A 353 12.07 -3.92 -16.35
C GLN A 353 12.31 -4.83 -15.14
N SER A 354 11.89 -6.08 -15.24
CA SER A 354 12.16 -7.14 -14.28
C SER A 354 12.89 -8.31 -14.95
N LEU A 355 13.96 -8.78 -14.33
CA LEU A 355 14.57 -10.08 -14.59
C LEU A 355 14.12 -11.03 -13.47
N THR A 356 13.37 -12.06 -13.84
CA THR A 356 12.79 -13.00 -12.88
C THR A 356 13.30 -14.41 -13.13
N THR A 357 13.66 -15.11 -12.07
CA THR A 357 14.14 -16.48 -12.09
C THR A 357 13.23 -17.41 -11.30
N VAL A 358 13.15 -18.67 -11.72
CA VAL A 358 12.45 -19.74 -11.01
C VAL A 358 13.44 -20.84 -10.65
N THR A 359 13.38 -21.29 -9.41
CA THR A 359 14.09 -22.46 -8.91
C THR A 359 13.06 -23.47 -8.41
N LEU A 360 13.19 -24.72 -8.88
CA LEU A 360 12.38 -25.85 -8.43
C LEU A 360 13.21 -26.65 -7.43
N GLY A 361 12.71 -26.76 -6.21
CA GLY A 361 13.36 -27.47 -5.12
C GLY A 361 12.59 -28.72 -4.69
N SER A 362 13.15 -29.45 -3.74
CA SER A 362 12.54 -30.61 -3.10
C SER A 362 11.67 -30.18 -1.92
N LYS A 363 10.99 -31.13 -1.28
CA LYS A 363 10.28 -30.88 -0.01
C LYS A 363 11.20 -30.36 1.12
N LEU A 364 12.51 -30.63 1.06
CA LEU A 364 13.46 -30.14 2.06
C LEU A 364 13.74 -28.63 1.93
N ASP A 365 13.36 -28.03 0.81
CA ASP A 365 13.53 -26.60 0.54
C ASP A 365 12.28 -25.78 0.92
N THR A 366 11.25 -26.44 1.46
CA THR A 366 10.04 -25.80 1.96
C THR A 366 10.39 -24.88 3.14
N GLN A 367 9.80 -23.69 3.18
CA GLN A 367 10.00 -22.74 4.26
C GLN A 367 9.08 -23.07 5.45
N ASP A 368 9.68 -23.27 6.62
CA ASP A 368 8.93 -23.38 7.88
C ASP A 368 8.49 -22.00 8.36
N ILE A 369 7.21 -21.83 8.63
CA ILE A 369 6.63 -20.64 9.24
C ILE A 369 6.41 -20.92 10.72
N ASP A 370 7.25 -20.33 11.58
CA ASP A 370 7.11 -20.37 13.04
C ASP A 370 6.65 -18.98 13.53
N GLY A 371 5.40 -18.62 13.26
CA GLY A 371 4.76 -17.40 13.75
C GLY A 371 3.99 -17.62 15.04
N VAL A 372 3.56 -16.53 15.68
CA VAL A 372 2.73 -16.58 16.88
C VAL A 372 1.34 -17.12 16.56
N VAL A 373 0.75 -16.64 15.48
CA VAL A 373 -0.62 -17.01 15.03
C VAL A 373 -0.55 -17.93 13.82
N ILE A 374 0.25 -17.55 12.81
CA ILE A 374 0.38 -18.32 11.56
C ILE A 374 1.56 -19.28 11.69
N GLN A 375 1.29 -20.56 11.52
CA GLN A 375 2.27 -21.65 11.55
C GLN A 375 2.05 -22.57 10.37
N GLY A 376 3.08 -23.25 9.94
CA GLY A 376 3.01 -24.23 8.86
C GLY A 376 4.19 -24.22 7.93
N GLU A 377 3.99 -24.72 6.73
CA GLU A 377 4.99 -24.80 5.67
C GLU A 377 4.51 -23.99 4.47
N GLN A 378 5.46 -23.32 3.80
CA GLN A 378 5.22 -22.62 2.55
C GLN A 378 6.12 -23.20 1.46
N ASP A 379 5.51 -23.70 0.40
CA ASP A 379 6.17 -24.35 -0.74
C ASP A 379 6.19 -23.51 -2.02
N PHE A 380 5.53 -22.35 -2.01
CA PHE A 380 5.64 -21.33 -3.06
C PHE A 380 6.16 -20.02 -2.47
N LEU A 381 7.35 -19.63 -2.88
CA LEU A 381 8.10 -18.49 -2.37
C LEU A 381 8.29 -17.46 -3.48
N LEU A 382 8.10 -16.18 -3.18
CA LEU A 382 8.41 -15.09 -4.10
C LEU A 382 9.19 -14.00 -3.38
N HIS A 383 10.40 -13.71 -3.88
CA HIS A 383 11.26 -12.65 -3.39
C HIS A 383 11.41 -11.55 -4.44
N TYR A 384 11.28 -10.33 -3.99
CA TYR A 384 11.36 -9.13 -4.81
C TYR A 384 12.53 -8.27 -4.33
N ASN A 385 13.41 -7.90 -5.25
CA ASN A 385 14.58 -7.08 -4.99
C ASN A 385 14.50 -5.77 -5.79
N PHE A 386 14.75 -4.66 -5.11
CA PHE A 386 14.71 -3.32 -5.70
C PHE A 386 16.05 -2.60 -5.47
N PRO A 387 17.09 -2.93 -6.24
CA PRO A 387 18.40 -2.32 -6.08
C PRO A 387 18.39 -0.84 -6.50
N PRO A 388 19.22 0.01 -5.87
CA PRO A 388 19.24 1.46 -6.13
C PRO A 388 19.49 1.85 -7.59
N PHE A 389 20.25 1.05 -8.34
CA PHE A 389 20.51 1.33 -9.75
C PHE A 389 19.26 1.29 -10.62
N SER A 390 18.18 0.60 -10.19
CA SER A 390 16.92 0.54 -10.93
C SER A 390 16.24 1.91 -11.10
N THR A 391 16.58 2.87 -10.25
CA THR A 391 16.16 4.27 -10.32
C THR A 391 17.32 5.22 -10.62
N GLY A 392 18.52 4.70 -10.94
CA GLY A 392 19.72 5.51 -11.19
C GLY A 392 20.32 6.13 -9.94
N GLU A 393 20.01 5.60 -8.75
CA GLU A 393 20.48 6.15 -7.48
C GLU A 393 21.70 5.41 -6.92
N VAL A 394 22.52 6.14 -6.16
CA VAL A 394 23.59 5.57 -5.34
C VAL A 394 23.14 5.58 -3.89
N LYS A 395 22.84 4.41 -3.33
CA LYS A 395 22.42 4.24 -1.93
C LYS A 395 23.15 3.06 -1.28
N ARG A 396 23.32 3.13 0.04
CA ARG A 396 23.81 2.00 0.82
C ARG A 396 22.79 0.87 0.82
N ILE A 397 23.23 -0.35 0.51
CA ILE A 397 22.38 -1.55 0.59
C ILE A 397 22.35 -2.01 2.05
N MET A 398 21.17 -1.97 2.67
CA MET A 398 20.94 -2.27 4.09
C MET A 398 20.20 -3.60 4.33
N GLY A 399 20.01 -4.42 3.30
CA GLY A 399 19.16 -5.62 3.32
C GLY A 399 17.76 -5.32 2.76
N VAL A 400 16.85 -6.28 2.92
CA VAL A 400 15.48 -6.20 2.38
C VAL A 400 14.67 -5.15 3.14
N GLY A 401 14.10 -4.19 2.43
CA GLY A 401 13.27 -3.13 2.98
C GLY A 401 11.80 -3.52 3.11
N ARG A 402 11.04 -2.77 3.91
CA ARG A 402 9.59 -2.98 4.09
C ARG A 402 8.81 -2.89 2.77
N ARG A 403 9.25 -2.02 1.85
CA ARG A 403 8.63 -1.86 0.52
C ARG A 403 8.84 -3.12 -0.33
N GLU A 404 10.03 -3.71 -0.29
CA GLU A 404 10.36 -4.94 -1.02
C GLU A 404 9.51 -6.11 -0.54
N ILE A 405 9.33 -6.27 0.77
CA ILE A 405 8.45 -7.28 1.36
C ILE A 405 7.00 -7.09 0.90
N GLY A 406 6.48 -5.86 0.93
CA GLY A 406 5.11 -5.56 0.48
C GLY A 406 4.89 -5.83 -1.01
N HIS A 407 5.83 -5.45 -1.88
CA HIS A 407 5.76 -5.70 -3.32
C HIS A 407 5.88 -7.19 -3.65
N GLY A 408 6.78 -7.90 -2.97
CA GLY A 408 6.93 -9.35 -3.10
C GLY A 408 5.65 -10.08 -2.68
N ASN A 409 5.05 -9.69 -1.55
CA ASN A 409 3.82 -10.30 -1.07
C ASN A 409 2.62 -10.07 -2.02
N LEU A 410 2.51 -8.88 -2.63
CA LEU A 410 1.46 -8.62 -3.63
C LEU A 410 1.62 -9.55 -4.84
N ALA A 411 2.85 -9.73 -5.34
CA ALA A 411 3.11 -10.63 -6.45
C ALA A 411 2.90 -12.11 -6.05
N LEU A 412 3.28 -12.50 -4.84
CA LEU A 412 3.01 -13.84 -4.29
C LEU A 412 1.51 -14.14 -4.28
N ARG A 413 0.70 -13.25 -3.69
CA ARG A 413 -0.77 -13.36 -3.66
C ARG A 413 -1.40 -13.41 -5.05
N ALA A 414 -0.83 -12.66 -6.00
CA ALA A 414 -1.31 -12.65 -7.38
C ALA A 414 -1.17 -14.00 -8.08
N LEU A 415 -0.04 -14.68 -7.87
CA LEU A 415 0.33 -15.91 -8.56
C LEU A 415 -0.13 -17.17 -7.83
N LYS A 416 -0.13 -17.16 -6.50
CA LYS A 416 -0.45 -18.31 -5.64
C LYS A 416 -1.77 -19.01 -5.98
N PRO A 417 -2.90 -18.31 -6.25
CA PRO A 417 -4.15 -18.97 -6.62
C PRO A 417 -4.09 -19.76 -7.93
N MET A 418 -3.13 -19.44 -8.81
CA MET A 418 -2.95 -20.07 -10.12
C MET A 418 -1.85 -21.15 -10.11
N MET A 419 -1.22 -21.41 -8.97
CA MET A 419 -0.28 -22.52 -8.85
C MET A 419 -1.02 -23.86 -8.94
N PRO A 420 -0.45 -24.85 -9.65
CA PRO A 420 -1.06 -26.18 -9.75
C PRO A 420 -1.03 -26.91 -8.42
N SER A 421 -1.90 -27.90 -8.24
CA SER A 421 -1.87 -28.79 -7.08
C SER A 421 -0.57 -29.57 -6.99
N LYS A 422 -0.24 -30.06 -5.78
CA LYS A 422 0.98 -30.85 -5.53
C LYS A 422 1.05 -32.15 -6.33
N ASP A 423 -0.08 -32.70 -6.75
CA ASP A 423 -0.13 -33.89 -7.62
C ASP A 423 0.39 -33.60 -9.02
N ILE A 424 0.26 -32.35 -9.48
CA ILE A 424 0.72 -31.88 -10.79
C ILE A 424 2.13 -31.29 -10.68
N ASN A 425 2.39 -30.52 -9.63
CA ASN A 425 3.69 -29.88 -9.37
C ASN A 425 4.20 -30.24 -7.96
N PRO A 426 5.00 -31.30 -7.82
CA PRO A 426 5.48 -31.77 -6.50
C PRO A 426 6.62 -30.93 -5.91
N TYR A 427 7.09 -29.90 -6.64
CA TYR A 427 8.26 -29.11 -6.25
C TYR A 427 7.88 -28.00 -5.25
N THR A 428 8.84 -27.64 -4.40
CA THR A 428 8.91 -26.33 -3.78
C THR A 428 9.39 -25.35 -4.84
N VAL A 429 8.66 -24.26 -5.04
CA VAL A 429 8.92 -23.29 -6.10
C VAL A 429 9.37 -21.96 -5.49
N ARG A 430 10.55 -21.49 -5.90
CA ARG A 430 11.03 -20.17 -5.52
C ARG A 430 11.15 -19.26 -6.73
N VAL A 431 10.43 -18.13 -6.72
CA VAL A 431 10.53 -17.05 -7.70
C VAL A 431 11.37 -15.93 -7.10
N VAL A 432 12.34 -15.40 -7.85
CA VAL A 432 13.12 -14.22 -7.48
C VAL A 432 13.01 -13.21 -8.60
N SER A 433 12.50 -12.02 -8.28
CA SER A 433 12.35 -10.90 -9.21
C SER A 433 13.34 -9.80 -8.86
N ASP A 434 14.28 -9.53 -9.75
CA ASP A 434 15.23 -8.43 -9.66
C ASP A 434 14.76 -7.29 -10.58
N ILE A 435 14.49 -6.13 -10.01
CA ILE A 435 14.06 -4.97 -10.77
C ILE A 435 15.30 -4.27 -11.33
N LEU A 436 15.40 -4.22 -12.65
CA LEU A 436 16.56 -3.65 -13.35
C LEU A 436 16.34 -2.18 -13.70
N GLU A 437 15.08 -1.79 -13.95
CA GLU A 437 14.67 -0.42 -14.25
C GLU A 437 13.27 -0.15 -13.71
N SER A 438 13.00 1.06 -13.20
CA SER A 438 11.69 1.40 -12.62
C SER A 438 11.26 2.83 -12.89
N ASN A 439 10.15 2.96 -13.62
CA ASN A 439 9.36 4.18 -13.76
C ASN A 439 7.85 3.85 -13.69
N GLY A 440 7.39 3.47 -12.49
CA GLY A 440 5.99 3.11 -12.22
C GLY A 440 5.73 1.60 -12.22
N SER A 441 5.18 1.14 -11.11
CA SER A 441 4.68 -0.23 -10.84
C SER A 441 5.60 -1.40 -11.23
N SER A 442 6.76 -1.47 -10.61
CA SER A 442 7.67 -2.61 -10.72
C SER A 442 7.08 -3.91 -10.15
N SER A 443 6.18 -3.84 -9.15
CA SER A 443 5.49 -5.04 -8.63
C SER A 443 4.59 -5.69 -9.67
N MET A 444 3.95 -4.93 -10.55
CA MET A 444 3.15 -5.48 -11.64
C MET A 444 4.03 -6.07 -12.76
N ALA A 445 5.21 -5.51 -13.00
CA ALA A 445 6.22 -6.13 -13.86
C ALA A 445 6.68 -7.48 -13.28
N THR A 446 6.84 -7.58 -11.95
CA THR A 446 7.15 -8.84 -11.25
C THR A 446 6.08 -9.90 -11.45
N VAL A 447 4.79 -9.54 -11.37
CA VAL A 447 3.68 -10.49 -11.62
C VAL A 447 3.75 -11.04 -13.05
N CYS A 448 3.95 -10.18 -14.05
CA CYS A 448 4.04 -10.58 -15.45
C CYS A 448 5.30 -11.44 -15.71
N ALA A 449 6.47 -10.98 -15.24
CA ALA A 449 7.73 -11.73 -15.37
C ALA A 449 7.68 -13.07 -14.61
N GLY A 450 7.05 -13.09 -13.43
CA GLY A 450 6.86 -14.31 -12.64
C GLY A 450 5.99 -15.34 -13.35
N THR A 451 4.91 -14.90 -13.98
CA THR A 451 4.08 -15.78 -14.84
C THR A 451 4.90 -16.39 -15.97
N LEU A 452 5.65 -15.56 -16.72
CA LEU A 452 6.46 -16.02 -17.84
C LEU A 452 7.58 -16.99 -17.38
N ALA A 453 8.29 -16.68 -16.30
CA ALA A 453 9.36 -17.50 -15.76
C ALA A 453 8.84 -18.83 -15.19
N LEU A 454 7.64 -18.87 -14.61
CA LEU A 454 7.00 -20.11 -14.15
C LEU A 454 6.63 -21.01 -15.32
N LEU A 455 6.10 -20.46 -16.42
CA LEU A 455 5.82 -21.21 -17.64
C LEU A 455 7.12 -21.72 -18.27
N ASP A 456 8.18 -20.91 -18.34
CA ASP A 456 9.51 -21.29 -18.84
C ASP A 456 10.15 -22.43 -18.01
N ALA A 457 9.89 -22.45 -16.71
CA ALA A 457 10.32 -23.54 -15.80
C ALA A 457 9.50 -24.82 -15.94
N GLY A 458 8.52 -24.90 -16.84
CA GLY A 458 7.64 -26.05 -17.00
C GLY A 458 6.53 -26.17 -15.95
N VAL A 459 6.27 -25.12 -15.16
CA VAL A 459 5.18 -25.10 -14.17
C VAL A 459 3.83 -24.90 -14.88
N LYS A 460 2.98 -25.90 -14.79
CA LYS A 460 1.62 -25.88 -15.42
C LYS A 460 0.67 -25.01 -14.60
N LEU A 461 0.84 -23.67 -14.70
CA LEU A 461 -0.11 -22.75 -14.09
C LEU A 461 -1.55 -23.08 -14.51
N ILE A 462 -2.52 -22.90 -13.61
CA ILE A 462 -3.94 -23.06 -13.95
C ILE A 462 -4.31 -22.11 -15.08
N LYS A 463 -3.88 -20.84 -14.97
CA LYS A 463 -3.99 -19.81 -16.01
C LYS A 463 -2.87 -18.78 -15.86
N PRO A 464 -2.44 -18.12 -16.94
CA PRO A 464 -1.52 -16.98 -16.86
C PRO A 464 -2.14 -15.80 -16.11
N VAL A 465 -1.29 -15.08 -15.34
CA VAL A 465 -1.67 -13.89 -14.58
C VAL A 465 -0.90 -12.68 -15.09
N ALA A 466 -1.60 -11.58 -15.28
CA ALA A 466 -0.98 -10.26 -15.50
C ALA A 466 -1.39 -9.27 -14.44
N GLY A 467 -0.64 -8.19 -14.32
CA GLY A 467 -0.92 -7.11 -13.39
C GLY A 467 -0.81 -5.74 -14.04
N ILE A 468 -1.67 -4.83 -13.62
CA ILE A 468 -1.69 -3.43 -14.08
C ILE A 468 -1.79 -2.48 -12.89
N ALA A 469 -1.11 -1.34 -12.99
CA ALA A 469 -1.26 -0.23 -12.05
C ALA A 469 -2.07 0.90 -12.68
N MET A 470 -3.09 1.32 -11.97
CA MET A 470 -4.02 2.36 -12.36
C MET A 470 -3.86 3.57 -11.46
N GLY A 471 -4.22 4.75 -11.97
CA GLY A 471 -4.28 5.98 -11.20
C GLY A 471 -5.58 6.72 -11.44
N LEU A 472 -5.91 7.60 -10.49
CA LEU A 472 -7.04 8.52 -10.61
C LEU A 472 -6.57 9.92 -10.25
N ILE A 473 -6.96 10.89 -11.06
CA ILE A 473 -6.81 12.32 -10.77
C ILE A 473 -8.19 12.95 -10.78
N THR A 474 -8.54 13.68 -9.73
CA THR A 474 -9.84 14.33 -9.57
C THR A 474 -9.70 15.80 -9.19
N GLU A 475 -10.58 16.67 -9.67
CA GLU A 475 -10.70 18.04 -9.22
C GLU A 475 -12.16 18.50 -9.39
N GLY A 476 -12.86 18.72 -8.28
CA GLY A 476 -14.29 18.99 -8.29
C GLY A 476 -15.10 17.87 -8.94
N SER A 477 -15.79 18.16 -10.03
CA SER A 477 -16.55 17.14 -10.80
C SER A 477 -15.74 16.47 -11.92
N LYS A 478 -14.52 16.94 -12.18
CA LYS A 478 -13.66 16.36 -13.23
C LYS A 478 -12.85 15.20 -12.67
N PHE A 479 -12.69 14.15 -13.46
CA PHE A 479 -11.79 13.06 -13.14
C PHE A 479 -11.13 12.47 -14.40
N SER A 480 -10.01 11.81 -14.21
CA SER A 480 -9.29 11.05 -15.24
C SER A 480 -8.74 9.76 -14.63
N ILE A 481 -9.09 8.63 -15.22
CA ILE A 481 -8.56 7.32 -14.85
C ILE A 481 -7.40 7.02 -15.78
N LEU A 482 -6.25 6.63 -15.23
CA LEU A 482 -5.01 6.38 -15.95
C LEU A 482 -4.66 4.90 -15.90
N SER A 483 -4.42 4.29 -17.06
CA SER A 483 -3.87 2.92 -17.16
C SER A 483 -2.35 2.94 -17.18
N ASP A 484 -1.70 1.99 -16.52
CA ASP A 484 -0.24 1.84 -16.50
C ASP A 484 0.47 3.15 -16.14
N ILE A 485 0.30 3.58 -14.89
CA ILE A 485 0.82 4.86 -14.39
C ILE A 485 2.35 4.90 -14.31
N LEU A 486 2.90 6.08 -14.60
CA LEU A 486 4.29 6.42 -14.36
C LEU A 486 4.55 6.70 -12.88
N GLY A 487 5.81 6.70 -12.45
CA GLY A 487 6.18 7.07 -11.08
C GLY A 487 5.74 8.48 -10.71
N ASP A 488 5.86 9.44 -11.63
CA ASP A 488 5.41 10.82 -11.42
C ASP A 488 3.87 10.89 -11.25
N GLU A 489 3.12 10.10 -12.04
CA GLU A 489 1.66 10.04 -11.96
C GLU A 489 1.14 9.38 -10.67
N ASP A 490 1.89 8.43 -10.10
CA ASP A 490 1.62 7.83 -8.78
C ASP A 490 1.67 8.89 -7.66
N HIS A 491 2.67 9.76 -7.71
CA HIS A 491 2.80 10.87 -6.75
C HIS A 491 1.74 11.97 -6.93
N LEU A 492 1.32 12.23 -8.16
CA LEU A 492 0.31 13.24 -8.49
C LEU A 492 -1.12 12.76 -8.22
N GLY A 493 -1.33 11.45 -8.23
CA GLY A 493 -2.63 10.80 -8.20
C GLY A 493 -3.33 10.88 -6.85
N ASP A 494 -4.65 10.88 -6.91
CA ASP A 494 -5.57 10.86 -5.77
C ASP A 494 -5.93 9.43 -5.36
N MET A 495 -5.72 8.48 -6.25
CA MET A 495 -5.81 7.05 -5.99
C MET A 495 -4.78 6.35 -6.87
N ASP A 496 -4.07 5.39 -6.31
CA ASP A 496 -3.35 4.36 -7.05
C ASP A 496 -3.90 2.99 -6.67
N PHE A 497 -4.11 2.15 -7.66
CA PHE A 497 -4.49 0.78 -7.40
C PHE A 497 -3.87 -0.18 -8.40
N LYS A 498 -3.51 -1.33 -7.87
CA LYS A 498 -2.91 -2.43 -8.59
C LYS A 498 -3.89 -3.58 -8.61
N VAL A 499 -4.19 -4.09 -9.80
CA VAL A 499 -5.08 -5.23 -9.99
C VAL A 499 -4.33 -6.29 -10.77
N THR A 500 -4.36 -7.51 -10.25
CA THR A 500 -3.80 -8.67 -10.92
C THR A 500 -4.91 -9.68 -11.23
N GLY A 501 -4.71 -10.49 -12.23
CA GLY A 501 -5.68 -11.54 -12.54
C GLY A 501 -5.40 -12.23 -13.86
N THR A 502 -6.23 -13.21 -14.10
CA THR A 502 -6.29 -13.99 -15.34
C THR A 502 -7.21 -13.30 -16.36
N ARG A 503 -7.53 -13.99 -17.43
CA ARG A 503 -8.57 -13.54 -18.37
C ARG A 503 -9.96 -13.49 -17.73
N ASP A 504 -10.22 -14.34 -16.73
CA ASP A 504 -11.57 -14.61 -16.21
C ASP A 504 -11.88 -13.86 -14.91
N GLY A 505 -10.87 -13.43 -14.16
CA GLY A 505 -11.11 -12.70 -12.91
C GLY A 505 -9.85 -12.22 -12.19
N ILE A 506 -10.08 -11.56 -11.08
CA ILE A 506 -9.06 -10.93 -10.22
C ILE A 506 -8.44 -11.97 -9.29
N THR A 507 -7.12 -11.93 -9.12
CA THR A 507 -6.37 -12.79 -8.17
C THR A 507 -5.81 -12.03 -6.98
N ALA A 508 -5.45 -10.76 -7.13
CA ALA A 508 -5.06 -9.89 -6.01
C ALA A 508 -5.28 -8.42 -6.36
N CYS A 509 -5.40 -7.61 -5.33
CA CYS A 509 -5.45 -6.15 -5.47
C CYS A 509 -4.70 -5.45 -4.33
N GLN A 510 -4.25 -4.24 -4.62
CA GLN A 510 -3.76 -3.27 -3.65
C GLN A 510 -4.22 -1.88 -4.09
N MET A 511 -4.91 -1.17 -3.21
CA MET A 511 -5.48 0.15 -3.51
C MET A 511 -5.17 1.11 -2.38
N ASP A 512 -4.75 2.33 -2.72
CA ASP A 512 -4.56 3.46 -1.82
C ASP A 512 -5.36 4.64 -2.34
N ILE A 513 -6.26 5.19 -1.51
CA ILE A 513 -7.14 6.29 -1.84
C ILE A 513 -6.79 7.47 -0.95
N LYS A 514 -6.50 8.63 -1.57
CA LYS A 514 -6.02 9.85 -0.91
C LYS A 514 -7.05 11.00 -0.96
N VAL A 515 -8.24 10.73 -1.51
CA VAL A 515 -9.30 11.74 -1.67
C VAL A 515 -10.59 11.29 -1.02
N ASP A 516 -11.38 12.27 -0.62
CA ASP A 516 -12.71 12.08 -0.08
C ASP A 516 -13.75 11.84 -1.19
N GLY A 517 -14.72 10.98 -0.91
CA GLY A 517 -15.92 10.87 -1.73
C GLY A 517 -15.75 10.15 -3.07
N LEU A 518 -14.85 9.17 -3.17
CA LEU A 518 -14.78 8.32 -4.36
C LEU A 518 -16.11 7.57 -4.54
N SER A 519 -16.82 7.88 -5.64
CA SER A 519 -18.10 7.23 -5.92
C SER A 519 -17.92 5.79 -6.41
N ALA A 520 -18.93 4.94 -6.11
CA ALA A 520 -18.97 3.56 -6.63
C ALA A 520 -18.92 3.52 -8.16
N GLU A 521 -19.48 4.54 -8.84
CA GLU A 521 -19.44 4.64 -10.30
C GLU A 521 -18.01 4.86 -10.84
N ILE A 522 -17.23 5.77 -10.23
CA ILE A 522 -15.82 5.98 -10.62
C ILE A 522 -15.00 4.72 -10.34
N MET A 523 -15.25 4.05 -9.21
CA MET A 523 -14.61 2.78 -8.88
C MET A 523 -14.91 1.71 -9.93
N ALA A 524 -16.17 1.55 -10.32
CA ALA A 524 -16.57 0.57 -11.34
C ALA A 524 -15.92 0.87 -12.70
N GLN A 525 -15.85 2.14 -13.12
CA GLN A 525 -15.17 2.55 -14.35
C GLN A 525 -13.67 2.25 -14.29
N ALA A 526 -13.03 2.54 -13.15
CA ALA A 526 -11.61 2.27 -12.94
C ALA A 526 -11.30 0.76 -12.99
N MET A 527 -12.15 -0.05 -12.39
CA MET A 527 -12.02 -1.51 -12.40
C MET A 527 -12.21 -2.08 -13.82
N GLU A 528 -13.18 -1.57 -14.60
CA GLU A 528 -13.37 -2.00 -15.99
C GLU A 528 -12.18 -1.59 -16.88
N GLN A 529 -11.65 -0.37 -16.72
CA GLN A 529 -10.46 0.05 -17.46
C GLN A 529 -9.23 -0.81 -17.08
N ALA A 530 -9.08 -1.18 -15.79
CA ALA A 530 -8.06 -2.10 -15.34
C ALA A 530 -8.21 -3.50 -15.97
N ARG A 531 -9.44 -4.00 -16.07
CA ARG A 531 -9.74 -5.28 -16.74
C ARG A 531 -9.29 -5.28 -18.21
N LEU A 532 -9.62 -4.24 -18.95
CA LEU A 532 -9.21 -4.10 -20.35
C LEU A 532 -7.69 -4.04 -20.49
N GLY A 533 -7.02 -3.27 -19.62
CA GLY A 533 -5.56 -3.18 -19.58
C GLY A 533 -4.90 -4.53 -19.25
N ARG A 534 -5.43 -5.26 -18.27
CA ARG A 534 -4.96 -6.61 -17.90
C ARG A 534 -5.06 -7.59 -19.08
N LEU A 535 -6.17 -7.57 -19.80
CA LEU A 535 -6.38 -8.41 -20.99
C LEU A 535 -5.39 -8.07 -22.11
N HIS A 536 -5.10 -6.78 -22.32
CA HIS A 536 -4.07 -6.35 -23.27
C HIS A 536 -2.69 -6.90 -22.89
N ILE A 537 -2.28 -6.75 -21.61
CA ILE A 537 -0.98 -7.24 -21.12
C ILE A 537 -0.87 -8.75 -21.27
N LEU A 538 -1.92 -9.52 -20.93
CA LEU A 538 -1.97 -10.97 -21.18
C LEU A 538 -1.77 -11.31 -22.65
N GLY A 539 -2.36 -10.52 -23.55
CA GLY A 539 -2.18 -10.69 -25.00
C GLY A 539 -0.74 -10.44 -25.46
N GLU A 540 -0.06 -9.45 -24.88
CA GLU A 540 1.36 -9.19 -25.16
C GLU A 540 2.26 -10.31 -24.64
N MET A 541 2.02 -10.77 -23.39
CA MET A 541 2.77 -11.89 -22.79
C MET A 541 2.63 -13.19 -23.60
N ALA A 542 1.44 -13.46 -24.14
CA ALA A 542 1.16 -14.64 -24.94
C ALA A 542 1.93 -14.69 -26.27
N LYS A 543 2.51 -13.58 -26.73
CA LYS A 543 3.41 -13.57 -27.90
C LYS A 543 4.76 -14.21 -27.61
N THR A 544 5.15 -14.30 -26.33
CA THR A 544 6.42 -14.88 -25.90
C THR A 544 6.28 -16.35 -25.51
N ILE A 545 5.32 -16.66 -24.63
CA ILE A 545 5.03 -18.04 -24.23
C ILE A 545 3.55 -18.15 -23.81
N THR A 546 2.88 -19.25 -24.20
CA THR A 546 1.49 -19.53 -23.87
C THR A 546 1.30 -20.76 -23.00
N GLU A 547 2.20 -21.71 -23.10
CA GLU A 547 2.18 -23.00 -22.39
C GLU A 547 3.59 -23.32 -21.88
N PRO A 548 3.73 -24.15 -20.82
CA PRO A 548 5.01 -24.58 -20.29
C PRO A 548 5.82 -25.42 -21.27
#